data_78efb453df1eb00d3fc6f3af549f9a96
#
_entry.id   78efb453df1eb00d3fc6f3af549f9a96
#
_cell.length_a   1.000
_cell.length_b   1.000
_cell.length_c   1.000
_cell.angle_alpha   90.00
_cell.angle_beta   90.00
_cell.angle_gamma   90.00
#
_symmetry.space_group_name_H-M   'P 1'
#
loop_
_entity.id
_entity.type
_entity.pdbx_description
1 polymer ?
#
loop_
_entity_poly.entity_id
_entity_poly.type
_entity_poly.pdbx_seq_one_letter_code
_entity_poly.pdbx_strand_id
1 'polypeptide(L)'
;LSLTGTDELVLGGGVGQNARLREMLATMCDERGAAFHAPEPRFLRDNAGMIAVLGAKQFAAGDTIAIDESTVDPDFRPDQVPVTWRDDEPSVARGLGVDAVGRATPTQRGAEAVVDVIEPTAEGLSLPGRYVRKRRVPKTYRHPELDETIRAERTTAEARLTSLARRAGVPTPLVWDVDPAESTIRFEHVGEADLAAALSPEPVRDVGQHLATIHEAGFVHGDPTTRNVRIGDRTWLIDFGLGFHTGH
;
A
#
# COMPACT_ATOMS: atom_id res chain seq x y z
N LEU A 1 5.10 9.85 -6.61
CA LEU A 1 5.72 10.14 -7.90
C LEU A 1 5.40 9.06 -8.94
N SER A 2 5.93 7.83 -8.80
CA SER A 2 5.73 6.79 -9.83
C SER A 2 4.29 6.23 -9.91
N LEU A 3 3.50 6.35 -8.87
CA LEU A 3 2.10 5.90 -8.82
C LEU A 3 1.12 6.99 -9.23
N THR A 4 1.45 8.22 -8.91
CA THR A 4 0.57 9.37 -9.12
C THR A 4 0.86 10.14 -10.41
N GLY A 5 1.99 9.86 -11.06
CA GLY A 5 2.45 10.61 -12.22
C GLY A 5 2.80 12.07 -11.91
N THR A 6 2.93 12.43 -10.62
CA THR A 6 3.33 13.77 -10.19
C THR A 6 4.84 13.94 -10.27
N ASP A 7 5.28 15.16 -10.51
CA ASP A 7 6.68 15.58 -10.61
C ASP A 7 7.11 16.41 -9.38
N GLU A 8 6.30 16.42 -8.33
CA GLU A 8 6.59 17.12 -7.09
C GLU A 8 6.39 16.21 -5.87
N LEU A 9 7.25 16.39 -4.86
CA LEU A 9 7.16 15.75 -3.55
C LEU A 9 7.23 16.81 -2.44
N VAL A 10 6.21 16.86 -1.61
CA VAL A 10 6.17 17.73 -0.43
C VAL A 10 6.35 16.89 0.83
N LEU A 11 7.35 17.22 1.65
CA LEU A 11 7.59 16.59 2.94
C LEU A 11 7.05 17.47 4.06
N GLY A 12 6.07 16.96 4.82
CA GLY A 12 5.52 17.61 6.02
C GLY A 12 5.65 16.74 7.27
N GLY A 13 5.23 17.29 8.43
CA GLY A 13 5.19 16.59 9.70
C GLY A 13 6.53 16.49 10.44
N GLY A 14 6.48 16.08 11.72
CA GLY A 14 7.63 16.12 12.64
C GLY A 14 8.82 15.28 12.18
N VAL A 15 8.59 14.15 11.52
CA VAL A 15 9.65 13.28 10.97
C VAL A 15 10.44 13.98 9.86
N GLY A 16 9.85 14.96 9.19
CA GLY A 16 10.51 15.80 8.19
C GLY A 16 11.68 16.64 8.73
N GLN A 17 11.88 16.72 10.05
CA GLN A 17 13.07 17.31 10.66
C GLN A 17 14.32 16.42 10.53
N ASN A 18 14.15 15.15 10.24
CA ASN A 18 15.28 14.22 10.08
C ASN A 18 16.11 14.62 8.84
N ALA A 19 17.33 15.10 9.08
CA ALA A 19 18.23 15.59 8.02
C ALA A 19 18.54 14.49 6.99
N ARG A 20 18.73 13.25 7.46
CA ARG A 20 19.02 12.12 6.56
C ARG A 20 17.83 11.79 5.67
N LEU A 21 16.62 11.79 6.20
CA LEU A 21 15.41 11.58 5.42
C LEU A 21 15.25 12.67 4.34
N ARG A 22 15.50 13.93 4.68
CA ARG A 22 15.45 15.05 3.73
C ARG A 22 16.45 14.89 2.60
N GLU A 23 17.68 14.54 2.94
CA GLU A 23 18.74 14.27 1.95
C GLU A 23 18.38 13.14 1.00
N MET A 24 17.89 12.01 1.55
CA MET A 24 17.46 10.87 0.75
C MET A 24 16.31 11.21 -0.20
N LEU A 25 15.31 11.95 0.27
CA LEU A 25 14.18 12.36 -0.55
C LEU A 25 14.55 13.38 -1.61
N ALA A 26 15.44 14.33 -1.28
CA ALA A 26 15.98 15.28 -2.26
C ALA A 26 16.72 14.56 -3.38
N THR A 27 17.66 13.66 -3.03
CA THR A 27 18.40 12.85 -4.01
C THR A 27 17.44 12.01 -4.87
N MET A 28 16.45 11.37 -4.25
CA MET A 28 15.45 10.58 -4.97
C MET A 28 14.64 11.41 -5.96
N CYS A 29 14.27 12.63 -5.60
CA CYS A 29 13.54 13.52 -6.50
C CYS A 29 14.43 14.00 -7.65
N ASP A 30 15.67 14.37 -7.35
CA ASP A 30 16.68 14.82 -8.35
C ASP A 30 16.92 13.75 -9.42
N GLU A 31 17.13 12.49 -9.00
CA GLU A 31 17.32 11.34 -9.91
C GLU A 31 16.09 11.05 -10.79
N ARG A 32 14.93 11.58 -10.44
CA ARG A 32 13.66 11.39 -11.16
C ARG A 32 13.21 12.61 -11.93
N GLY A 33 13.97 13.70 -11.88
CA GLY A 33 13.56 14.97 -12.45
C GLY A 33 12.33 15.56 -11.76
N ALA A 34 12.13 15.27 -10.49
CA ALA A 34 11.01 15.77 -9.68
C ALA A 34 11.48 16.85 -8.71
N ALA A 35 10.62 17.80 -8.39
CA ALA A 35 10.89 18.82 -7.39
C ALA A 35 10.67 18.27 -5.96
N PHE A 36 11.58 18.63 -5.04
CA PHE A 36 11.45 18.32 -3.62
C PHE A 36 11.20 19.57 -2.81
N HIS A 37 10.11 19.59 -2.07
CA HIS A 37 9.71 20.71 -1.23
C HIS A 37 9.60 20.26 0.23
N ALA A 38 10.29 20.96 1.12
CA ALA A 38 10.14 20.75 2.55
C ALA A 38 10.25 22.09 3.27
N PRO A 39 9.33 22.41 4.19
CA PRO A 39 9.42 23.61 5.01
C PRO A 39 10.69 23.63 5.85
N GLU A 40 11.02 24.81 6.39
CA GLU A 40 12.05 24.91 7.41
C GLU A 40 11.70 23.99 8.60
N PRO A 41 12.71 23.36 9.25
CA PRO A 41 12.46 22.41 10.34
C PRO A 41 11.57 22.94 11.47
N ARG A 42 11.61 24.24 11.74
CA ARG A 42 10.77 24.89 12.77
C ARG A 42 9.28 24.82 12.50
N PHE A 43 8.86 24.65 11.22
CA PHE A 43 7.45 24.54 10.82
C PHE A 43 6.98 23.09 10.66
N LEU A 44 7.85 22.12 10.89
CA LEU A 44 7.53 20.69 10.72
C LEU A 44 6.95 20.03 12.00
N ARG A 45 6.80 20.79 13.08
CA ARG A 45 6.09 20.35 14.30
C ARG A 45 4.72 21.00 14.35
N ASP A 46 3.86 20.45 15.20
CA ASP A 46 2.57 21.07 15.50
C ASP A 46 2.77 22.50 15.95
N ASN A 47 2.14 23.40 15.26
CA ASN A 47 2.14 24.81 15.65
C ASN A 47 0.80 25.46 15.29
N ALA A 48 0.36 26.37 16.13
CA ALA A 48 -0.91 27.08 15.96
C ALA A 48 -0.96 27.93 14.68
N GLY A 49 0.21 28.32 14.14
CA GLY A 49 0.30 29.11 12.91
C GLY A 49 -0.24 28.34 11.70
N MET A 50 -0.07 27.03 11.64
CA MET A 50 -0.61 26.19 10.56
C MET A 50 -2.14 26.24 10.53
N ILE A 51 -2.75 26.09 11.70
CA ILE A 51 -4.23 26.14 11.85
C ILE A 51 -4.74 27.55 11.58
N ALA A 52 -4.04 28.58 12.06
CA ALA A 52 -4.43 29.98 11.82
C ALA A 52 -4.39 30.35 10.34
N VAL A 53 -3.37 29.91 9.59
CA VAL A 53 -3.26 30.16 8.15
C VAL A 53 -4.37 29.44 7.39
N LEU A 54 -4.68 28.19 7.74
CA LEU A 54 -5.79 27.45 7.13
C LEU A 54 -7.12 28.15 7.40
N GLY A 55 -7.41 28.47 8.67
CA GLY A 55 -8.63 29.16 9.05
C GLY A 55 -8.78 30.53 8.40
N ALA A 56 -7.68 31.28 8.24
CA ALA A 56 -7.74 32.56 7.52
C ALA A 56 -8.09 32.39 6.03
N LYS A 57 -7.59 31.34 5.38
CA LYS A 57 -7.94 31.03 3.98
C LYS A 57 -9.40 30.61 3.83
N GLN A 58 -9.88 29.73 4.71
CA GLN A 58 -11.29 29.30 4.74
C GLN A 58 -12.22 30.49 5.00
N PHE A 59 -11.88 31.33 5.98
CA PHE A 59 -12.66 32.54 6.29
C PHE A 59 -12.73 33.49 5.08
N ALA A 60 -11.61 33.72 4.40
CA ALA A 60 -11.56 34.56 3.20
C ALA A 60 -12.39 33.99 2.04
N ALA A 61 -12.53 32.68 1.96
CA ALA A 61 -13.37 31.96 0.98
C ALA A 61 -14.86 31.90 1.39
N GLY A 62 -15.22 32.43 2.57
CA GLY A 62 -16.59 32.34 3.09
C GLY A 62 -16.95 30.97 3.68
N ASP A 63 -15.97 30.09 3.84
CA ASP A 63 -16.13 28.76 4.44
C ASP A 63 -16.15 28.89 5.98
N THR A 64 -17.34 29.11 6.51
CA THR A 64 -17.58 29.32 7.95
C THR A 64 -18.77 28.49 8.41
N ILE A 65 -18.76 28.10 9.67
CA ILE A 65 -19.89 27.41 10.32
C ILE A 65 -20.37 28.22 11.52
N ALA A 66 -21.64 28.11 11.86
CA ALA A 66 -22.19 28.71 13.06
C ALA A 66 -21.67 28.00 14.32
N ILE A 67 -21.61 28.73 15.45
CA ILE A 67 -21.05 28.18 16.69
C ILE A 67 -21.85 26.97 17.19
N ASP A 68 -23.15 27.01 17.04
CA ASP A 68 -24.08 25.93 17.40
C ASP A 68 -24.01 24.71 16.47
N GLU A 69 -23.47 24.87 15.28
CA GLU A 69 -23.21 23.79 14.32
C GLU A 69 -21.78 23.22 14.44
N SER A 70 -20.92 23.87 15.25
CA SER A 70 -19.54 23.44 15.44
C SER A 70 -19.48 22.18 16.30
N THR A 71 -19.23 21.05 15.64
CA THR A 71 -19.08 19.73 16.26
C THR A 71 -17.75 19.10 15.89
N VAL A 72 -17.27 18.18 16.73
CA VAL A 72 -16.09 17.36 16.42
C VAL A 72 -16.55 16.08 15.74
N ASP A 73 -16.05 15.84 14.54
CA ASP A 73 -16.16 14.55 13.88
C ASP A 73 -14.84 13.78 14.06
N PRO A 74 -14.79 12.76 14.93
CA PRO A 74 -13.56 12.01 15.20
C PRO A 74 -13.12 11.13 14.01
N ASP A 75 -14.03 10.87 13.07
CA ASP A 75 -13.79 10.05 11.88
C ASP A 75 -13.47 10.89 10.63
N PHE A 76 -13.43 12.23 10.77
CA PHE A 76 -13.14 13.15 9.67
C PHE A 76 -11.70 12.98 9.17
N ARG A 77 -11.57 12.70 7.89
CA ARG A 77 -10.28 12.39 7.27
C ARG A 77 -9.72 13.60 6.52
N PRO A 78 -8.38 13.75 6.46
CA PRO A 78 -7.74 14.86 5.74
C PRO A 78 -8.12 14.97 4.26
N ASP A 79 -8.45 13.84 3.63
CA ASP A 79 -8.88 13.78 2.22
C ASP A 79 -10.34 14.20 2.01
N GLN A 80 -11.09 14.45 3.07
CA GLN A 80 -12.47 14.94 3.04
C GLN A 80 -12.57 16.46 3.19
N VAL A 81 -11.47 17.15 3.47
CA VAL A 81 -11.45 18.61 3.64
C VAL A 81 -11.73 19.28 2.27
N PRO A 82 -12.82 20.04 2.13
CA PRO A 82 -13.04 20.81 0.92
C PRO A 82 -11.99 21.92 0.80
N VAL A 83 -11.44 22.11 -0.40
CA VAL A 83 -10.43 23.16 -0.67
C VAL A 83 -11.15 24.36 -1.30
N THR A 84 -11.93 25.07 -0.50
CA THR A 84 -12.81 26.16 -0.92
C THR A 84 -12.09 27.46 -1.30
N TRP A 85 -10.82 27.60 -0.91
CA TRP A 85 -9.98 28.78 -1.12
C TRP A 85 -9.13 28.73 -2.39
N ARG A 86 -9.33 27.74 -3.25
CA ARG A 86 -8.63 27.61 -4.53
C ARG A 86 -9.62 27.63 -5.67
N ASP A 87 -9.37 28.50 -6.63
CA ASP A 87 -10.18 28.60 -7.87
C ASP A 87 -9.70 27.62 -8.94
N ASP A 88 -8.46 27.12 -8.81
CA ASP A 88 -7.80 26.22 -9.76
C ASP A 88 -7.95 24.76 -9.28
N GLU A 89 -9.14 24.24 -9.28
CA GLU A 89 -9.26 22.82 -8.95
C GLU A 89 -8.37 21.90 -9.81
N PRO A 90 -7.49 21.15 -9.20
CA PRO A 90 -7.77 19.73 -9.15
C PRO A 90 -8.00 19.29 -7.71
N SER A 91 -9.16 18.70 -7.44
CA SER A 91 -9.36 18.03 -6.18
C SER A 91 -8.17 17.08 -5.92
N VAL A 92 -7.68 17.05 -4.69
CA VAL A 92 -6.64 16.09 -4.26
C VAL A 92 -7.03 14.66 -4.63
N ALA A 93 -8.33 14.38 -4.73
CA ALA A 93 -8.90 13.15 -5.25
C ALA A 93 -8.41 12.78 -6.68
N ARG A 94 -8.17 13.76 -7.57
CA ARG A 94 -7.61 13.47 -8.90
C ARG A 94 -6.13 13.09 -8.85
N GLY A 95 -5.36 13.64 -7.92
CA GLY A 95 -3.96 13.31 -7.74
C GLY A 95 -3.72 11.91 -7.15
N LEU A 96 -4.70 11.37 -6.42
CA LEU A 96 -4.62 10.02 -5.84
C LEU A 96 -5.12 8.91 -6.78
N GLY A 97 -5.55 9.25 -7.99
CA GLY A 97 -5.94 8.26 -9.00
C GLY A 97 -7.13 7.39 -8.61
N VAL A 98 -8.00 7.86 -7.72
CA VAL A 98 -9.17 7.08 -7.27
C VAL A 98 -10.20 6.92 -8.40
N ASP A 99 -10.22 7.84 -9.37
CA ASP A 99 -11.10 7.76 -10.54
C ASP A 99 -10.48 7.01 -11.73
N ALA A 100 -9.21 6.61 -11.65
CA ALA A 100 -8.54 5.80 -12.67
C ALA A 100 -8.83 4.30 -12.54
N VAL A 101 -9.67 3.87 -11.61
CA VAL A 101 -10.15 2.48 -11.48
C VAL A 101 -11.37 2.22 -12.39
N GLY A 102 -11.52 2.98 -13.44
CA GLY A 102 -12.47 2.74 -14.53
C GLY A 102 -11.87 1.79 -15.56
N ARG A 103 -12.20 0.50 -15.48
CA ARG A 103 -12.04 -0.49 -16.58
C ARG A 103 -10.62 -0.71 -17.10
N ALA A 104 -9.72 -1.14 -16.25
CA ALA A 104 -8.57 -1.90 -16.71
C ALA A 104 -8.83 -3.38 -16.48
N THR A 105 -8.52 -4.20 -17.49
CA THR A 105 -8.16 -5.61 -17.34
C THR A 105 -7.44 -5.83 -16.00
N PRO A 106 -7.62 -6.97 -15.31
CA PRO A 106 -7.24 -7.16 -13.90
C PRO A 106 -5.73 -7.26 -13.68
N THR A 107 -5.01 -6.20 -13.98
CA THR A 107 -3.62 -6.02 -13.60
C THR A 107 -3.59 -5.06 -12.43
N GLN A 108 -3.52 -5.59 -11.21
CA GLN A 108 -3.34 -4.75 -10.03
C GLN A 108 -1.86 -4.35 -9.94
N ARG A 109 -1.59 -3.07 -10.16
CA ARG A 109 -0.25 -2.51 -9.99
C ARG A 109 -0.11 -1.96 -8.57
N GLY A 110 0.48 -2.75 -7.68
CA GLY A 110 0.88 -2.28 -6.35
C GLY A 110 2.16 -1.43 -6.39
N ALA A 111 2.49 -0.79 -5.27
CA ALA A 111 3.69 0.04 -5.14
C ALA A 111 4.99 -0.71 -5.44
N GLU A 112 5.05 -2.02 -5.19
CA GLU A 112 6.27 -2.83 -5.32
C GLU A 112 6.18 -3.96 -6.37
N ALA A 113 4.97 -4.32 -6.80
CA ALA A 113 4.77 -5.44 -7.71
C ALA A 113 3.58 -5.22 -8.66
N VAL A 114 3.64 -5.91 -9.79
CA VAL A 114 2.52 -6.09 -10.71
C VAL A 114 1.92 -7.46 -10.42
N VAL A 115 0.61 -7.52 -10.29
CA VAL A 115 -0.16 -8.74 -10.02
C VAL A 115 -1.13 -8.99 -11.16
N ASP A 116 -0.94 -10.10 -11.86
CA ASP A 116 -1.77 -10.53 -12.98
C ASP A 116 -2.54 -11.80 -12.57
N VAL A 117 -3.83 -11.84 -12.86
CA VAL A 117 -4.61 -13.09 -12.83
C VAL A 117 -4.56 -13.71 -14.22
N ILE A 118 -4.11 -14.95 -14.30
CA ILE A 118 -3.89 -15.65 -15.57
C ILE A 118 -4.82 -16.86 -15.65
N GLU A 119 -5.61 -16.88 -16.72
CA GLU A 119 -6.43 -18.05 -17.07
C GLU A 119 -5.53 -19.10 -17.74
N PRO A 120 -5.70 -20.39 -17.45
CA PRO A 120 -4.95 -21.45 -18.12
C PRO A 120 -5.33 -21.49 -19.60
N THR A 121 -4.36 -21.29 -20.48
CA THR A 121 -4.52 -21.55 -21.91
C THR A 121 -4.08 -22.97 -22.22
N ALA A 122 -4.70 -23.57 -23.24
CA ALA A 122 -4.42 -24.97 -23.63
C ALA A 122 -3.00 -25.22 -24.14
N GLU A 123 -2.21 -24.18 -24.38
CA GLU A 123 -0.83 -24.23 -24.84
C GLU A 123 0.14 -23.76 -23.78
N GLY A 124 0.76 -24.68 -23.07
CA GLY A 124 1.79 -24.40 -22.08
C GLY A 124 1.49 -25.05 -20.72
N LEU A 125 2.47 -25.16 -19.87
CA LEU A 125 2.47 -25.83 -18.57
C LEU A 125 1.06 -26.01 -17.97
N SER A 126 0.61 -27.26 -17.90
CA SER A 126 -0.71 -27.62 -17.37
C SER A 126 -0.81 -27.34 -15.87
N LEU A 127 -1.03 -26.08 -15.50
CA LEU A 127 -1.37 -25.73 -14.14
C LEU A 127 -2.87 -26.00 -13.91
N PRO A 128 -3.27 -26.47 -12.74
CA PRO A 128 -4.63 -26.97 -12.48
C PRO A 128 -5.66 -25.84 -12.28
N GLY A 129 -5.62 -24.75 -13.04
CA GLY A 129 -6.62 -23.69 -12.98
C GLY A 129 -6.06 -22.28 -13.07
N ARG A 130 -6.91 -21.31 -12.76
CA ARG A 130 -6.57 -19.88 -12.65
C ARG A 130 -5.49 -19.66 -11.61
N TYR A 131 -4.49 -18.81 -11.92
CA TYR A 131 -3.42 -18.49 -11.00
C TYR A 131 -3.09 -17.00 -10.98
N VAL A 132 -2.43 -16.58 -9.91
CA VAL A 132 -1.94 -15.23 -9.71
C VAL A 132 -0.44 -15.22 -9.94
N ARG A 133 0.02 -14.39 -10.88
CA ARG A 133 1.44 -14.08 -11.08
C ARG A 133 1.75 -12.74 -10.45
N LYS A 134 2.62 -12.73 -9.45
CA LYS A 134 3.15 -11.52 -8.82
C LYS A 134 4.59 -11.32 -9.23
N ARG A 135 4.89 -10.21 -9.89
CA ARG A 135 6.23 -9.83 -10.33
C ARG A 135 6.64 -8.50 -9.70
N ARG A 136 7.76 -8.50 -8.98
CA ARG A 136 8.33 -7.27 -8.41
C ARG A 136 9.01 -6.46 -9.49
N VAL A 137 8.71 -5.16 -9.55
CA VAL A 137 9.27 -4.26 -10.57
C VAL A 137 10.51 -3.56 -10.06
N PRO A 138 11.53 -3.34 -10.92
CA PRO A 138 12.72 -2.58 -10.57
C PRO A 138 12.38 -1.18 -10.08
N LYS A 139 13.19 -0.67 -9.15
CA LYS A 139 13.08 0.69 -8.60
C LYS A 139 14.26 1.52 -9.07
N THR A 140 13.99 2.53 -9.88
CA THR A 140 15.01 3.39 -10.48
C THR A 140 15.79 4.25 -9.48
N TYR A 141 15.22 4.44 -8.27
CA TYR A 141 15.89 5.18 -7.20
C TYR A 141 16.87 4.33 -6.36
N ARG A 142 17.03 3.05 -6.67
CA ARG A 142 17.99 2.16 -6.03
C ARG A 142 19.14 1.84 -6.96
N HIS A 143 20.32 1.59 -6.38
CA HIS A 143 21.42 1.03 -7.18
C HIS A 143 20.96 -0.29 -7.81
N PRO A 144 21.21 -0.54 -9.11
CA PRO A 144 20.65 -1.72 -9.81
C PRO A 144 20.94 -3.06 -9.12
N GLU A 145 22.18 -3.32 -8.71
CA GLU A 145 22.56 -4.58 -8.04
C GLU A 145 21.88 -4.73 -6.68
N LEU A 146 21.73 -3.64 -5.92
CA LEU A 146 21.02 -3.64 -4.64
C LEU A 146 19.54 -3.89 -4.86
N ASP A 147 18.93 -3.27 -5.88
CA ASP A 147 17.51 -3.46 -6.19
C ASP A 147 17.22 -4.91 -6.61
N GLU A 148 18.07 -5.50 -7.44
CA GLU A 148 17.97 -6.90 -7.85
C GLU A 148 18.05 -7.84 -6.66
N THR A 149 19.04 -7.65 -5.79
CA THR A 149 19.21 -8.45 -4.56
C THR A 149 17.98 -8.34 -3.66
N ILE A 150 17.50 -7.12 -3.39
CA ILE A 150 16.31 -6.91 -2.53
C ILE A 150 15.06 -7.56 -3.14
N ARG A 151 14.87 -7.45 -4.44
CA ARG A 151 13.70 -8.06 -5.11
C ARG A 151 13.76 -9.59 -5.04
N ALA A 152 14.91 -10.19 -5.30
CA ALA A 152 15.13 -11.63 -5.22
C ALA A 152 14.91 -12.16 -3.79
N GLU A 153 15.50 -11.49 -2.79
CA GLU A 153 15.35 -11.85 -1.37
C GLU A 153 13.89 -11.74 -0.91
N ARG A 154 13.21 -10.64 -1.23
CA ARG A 154 11.80 -10.45 -0.88
C ARG A 154 10.88 -11.45 -1.59
N THR A 155 11.18 -11.82 -2.81
CA THR A 155 10.45 -12.84 -3.57
C THR A 155 10.55 -14.20 -2.87
N THR A 156 11.75 -14.59 -2.49
CA THR A 156 12.01 -15.84 -1.76
C THR A 156 11.37 -15.83 -0.37
N ALA A 157 11.52 -14.74 0.37
CA ALA A 157 10.97 -14.58 1.72
C ALA A 157 9.43 -14.67 1.73
N GLU A 158 8.77 -13.99 0.81
CA GLU A 158 7.31 -14.02 0.67
C GLU A 158 6.80 -15.43 0.39
N ALA A 159 7.38 -16.11 -0.58
CA ALA A 159 7.01 -17.48 -0.91
C ALA A 159 7.20 -18.44 0.27
N ARG A 160 8.31 -18.29 1.01
CA ARG A 160 8.62 -19.07 2.19
C ARG A 160 7.62 -18.83 3.32
N LEU A 161 7.32 -17.56 3.63
CA LEU A 161 6.39 -17.21 4.71
C LEU A 161 4.95 -17.66 4.38
N THR A 162 4.51 -17.49 3.12
CA THR A 162 3.22 -18.01 2.66
C THR A 162 3.11 -19.52 2.88
N SER A 163 4.17 -20.25 2.52
CA SER A 163 4.21 -21.70 2.70
C SER A 163 4.28 -22.11 4.18
N LEU A 164 4.98 -21.35 5.03
CA LEU A 164 5.04 -21.59 6.47
C LEU A 164 3.68 -21.34 7.13
N ALA A 165 2.98 -20.26 6.79
CA ALA A 165 1.64 -19.98 7.28
C ALA A 165 0.68 -21.12 6.95
N ARG A 166 0.73 -21.63 5.71
CA ARG A 166 -0.06 -22.79 5.31
C ARG A 166 0.25 -24.04 6.11
N ARG A 167 1.52 -24.32 6.39
CA ARG A 167 1.93 -25.45 7.25
C ARG A 167 1.47 -25.29 8.69
N ALA A 168 1.37 -24.05 9.19
CA ALA A 168 0.82 -23.75 10.50
C ALA A 168 -0.72 -23.89 10.55
N GLY A 169 -1.38 -24.19 9.42
CA GLY A 169 -2.83 -24.38 9.34
C GLY A 169 -3.63 -23.13 8.94
N VAL A 170 -2.94 -22.03 8.61
CA VAL A 170 -3.60 -20.80 8.14
C VAL A 170 -3.92 -20.92 6.64
N PRO A 171 -5.15 -20.65 6.20
CA PRO A 171 -5.49 -20.61 4.79
C PRO A 171 -4.68 -19.55 4.04
N THR A 172 -3.77 -19.99 3.19
CA THR A 172 -2.96 -19.19 2.28
C THR A 172 -2.89 -19.85 0.92
N PRO A 173 -2.71 -19.11 -0.19
CA PRO A 173 -2.61 -19.71 -1.50
C PRO A 173 -1.42 -20.68 -1.58
N LEU A 174 -1.55 -21.73 -2.39
CA LEU A 174 -0.41 -22.56 -2.77
C LEU A 174 0.59 -21.72 -3.55
N VAL A 175 1.85 -21.88 -3.23
CA VAL A 175 2.96 -21.36 -4.05
C VAL A 175 3.28 -22.42 -5.09
N TRP A 176 2.98 -22.13 -6.35
CA TRP A 176 3.19 -23.07 -7.45
C TRP A 176 4.60 -22.98 -8.01
N ASP A 177 5.13 -21.75 -8.06
CA ASP A 177 6.45 -21.51 -8.62
C ASP A 177 7.07 -20.24 -8.06
N VAL A 178 8.40 -20.22 -7.93
CA VAL A 178 9.18 -19.07 -7.47
C VAL A 178 10.40 -18.92 -8.34
N ASP A 179 10.50 -17.78 -8.99
CA ASP A 179 11.67 -17.39 -9.78
C ASP A 179 12.30 -16.12 -9.16
N PRO A 180 13.32 -16.26 -8.32
CA PRO A 180 14.01 -15.13 -7.71
C PRO A 180 14.74 -14.26 -8.73
N ALA A 181 15.28 -14.84 -9.81
CA ALA A 181 16.00 -14.09 -10.85
C ALA A 181 15.05 -13.13 -11.59
N GLU A 182 13.87 -13.61 -11.95
CA GLU A 182 12.83 -12.78 -12.55
C GLU A 182 11.97 -12.04 -11.50
N SER A 183 12.26 -12.22 -10.22
CA SER A 183 11.51 -11.64 -9.09
C SER A 183 10.01 -11.93 -9.18
N THR A 184 9.66 -13.16 -9.54
CA THR A 184 8.31 -13.61 -9.85
C THR A 184 7.89 -14.77 -8.95
N ILE A 185 6.63 -14.73 -8.48
CA ILE A 185 5.98 -15.84 -7.76
C ILE A 185 4.67 -16.15 -8.48
N ARG A 186 4.34 -17.44 -8.61
CA ARG A 186 3.04 -17.92 -9.07
C ARG A 186 2.29 -18.55 -7.92
N PHE A 187 1.13 -18.00 -7.63
CA PHE A 187 0.25 -18.44 -6.56
C PHE A 187 -1.05 -19.05 -7.10
N GLU A 188 -1.63 -19.97 -6.36
CA GLU A 188 -3.01 -20.34 -6.51
C GLU A 188 -3.93 -19.11 -6.46
N HIS A 189 -4.92 -19.02 -7.33
CA HIS A 189 -5.97 -18.01 -7.22
C HIS A 189 -6.96 -18.42 -6.13
N VAL A 190 -7.14 -17.59 -5.12
CA VAL A 190 -8.00 -17.88 -3.96
C VAL A 190 -8.99 -16.74 -3.73
N GLY A 191 -10.22 -17.09 -3.35
CA GLY A 191 -11.28 -16.14 -3.00
C GLY A 191 -11.68 -15.22 -4.16
N GLU A 192 -12.94 -14.80 -4.17
CA GLU A 192 -13.50 -13.97 -5.26
C GLU A 192 -13.53 -12.46 -4.90
N ALA A 193 -13.53 -12.13 -3.62
CA ALA A 193 -13.59 -10.75 -3.12
C ALA A 193 -12.50 -10.51 -2.07
N ASP A 194 -12.13 -9.25 -1.86
CA ASP A 194 -11.35 -8.86 -0.69
C ASP A 194 -12.25 -8.61 0.53
N LEU A 195 -11.67 -8.58 1.72
CA LEU A 195 -12.42 -8.37 2.96
C LEU A 195 -13.06 -6.97 3.00
N ALA A 196 -12.50 -5.97 2.31
CA ALA A 196 -13.08 -4.64 2.26
C ALA A 196 -14.45 -4.64 1.58
N ALA A 197 -14.62 -5.48 0.53
CA ALA A 197 -15.87 -5.63 -0.20
C ALA A 197 -16.88 -6.55 0.52
N ALA A 198 -16.41 -7.45 1.40
CA ALA A 198 -17.22 -8.44 2.10
C ALA A 198 -17.05 -8.37 3.63
N LEU A 199 -16.98 -7.17 4.18
CA LEU A 199 -16.70 -6.93 5.58
C LEU A 199 -17.86 -7.43 6.47
N SER A 200 -17.57 -8.39 7.35
CA SER A 200 -18.49 -8.91 8.36
C SER A 200 -17.74 -9.45 9.58
N PRO A 201 -18.41 -9.64 10.73
CA PRO A 201 -17.73 -10.06 11.96
C PRO A 201 -17.03 -11.42 11.89
N GLU A 202 -17.55 -12.37 11.09
CA GLU A 202 -17.02 -13.72 10.99
C GLU A 202 -15.63 -13.75 10.32
N PRO A 203 -15.43 -13.23 9.08
CA PRO A 203 -14.10 -13.16 8.48
C PRO A 203 -13.09 -12.34 9.30
N VAL A 204 -13.54 -11.27 9.98
CA VAL A 204 -12.67 -10.49 10.85
C VAL A 204 -12.15 -11.31 12.03
N ARG A 205 -13.01 -12.14 12.62
CA ARG A 205 -12.61 -13.09 13.68
C ARG A 205 -11.62 -14.13 13.16
N ASP A 206 -11.87 -14.68 11.97
CA ASP A 206 -10.96 -15.63 11.33
C ASP A 206 -9.57 -15.02 11.11
N VAL A 207 -9.51 -13.79 10.59
CA VAL A 207 -8.24 -13.07 10.45
C VAL A 207 -7.50 -12.95 11.77
N GLY A 208 -8.21 -12.60 12.85
CA GLY A 208 -7.63 -12.54 14.20
C GLY A 208 -7.02 -13.88 14.64
N GLN A 209 -7.73 -14.99 14.39
CA GLN A 209 -7.24 -16.34 14.69
C GLN A 209 -6.04 -16.71 13.81
N HIS A 210 -6.07 -16.41 12.52
CA HIS A 210 -4.97 -16.67 11.61
C HIS A 210 -3.71 -15.89 12.00
N LEU A 211 -3.85 -14.62 12.38
CA LEU A 211 -2.74 -13.80 12.87
C LEU A 211 -2.15 -14.37 14.17
N ALA A 212 -2.99 -14.79 15.12
CA ALA A 212 -2.53 -15.45 16.34
C ALA A 212 -1.71 -16.71 16.01
N THR A 213 -2.21 -17.55 15.11
CA THR A 213 -1.53 -18.80 14.69
C THR A 213 -0.16 -18.54 14.09
N ILE A 214 -0.01 -17.54 13.19
CA ILE A 214 1.31 -17.24 12.62
C ILE A 214 2.27 -16.61 13.64
N HIS A 215 1.75 -15.82 14.59
CA HIS A 215 2.54 -15.25 15.68
C HIS A 215 3.08 -16.36 16.61
N GLU A 216 2.25 -17.34 16.96
CA GLU A 216 2.67 -18.54 17.71
C GLU A 216 3.70 -19.36 16.95
N ALA A 217 3.65 -19.38 15.62
CA ALA A 217 4.62 -20.02 14.75
C ALA A 217 5.92 -19.21 14.56
N GLY A 218 6.06 -18.05 15.23
CA GLY A 218 7.30 -17.27 15.29
C GLY A 218 7.51 -16.31 14.12
N PHE A 219 6.46 -15.86 13.43
CA PHE A 219 6.57 -14.84 12.40
C PHE A 219 5.31 -13.96 12.32
N VAL A 220 5.40 -12.82 11.65
CA VAL A 220 4.32 -11.87 11.47
C VAL A 220 4.04 -11.63 9.99
N HIS A 221 2.81 -11.27 9.68
CA HIS A 221 2.37 -10.95 8.31
C HIS A 221 3.01 -9.64 7.79
N GLY A 222 3.13 -8.64 8.64
CA GLY A 222 3.72 -7.34 8.33
C GLY A 222 2.77 -6.31 7.68
N ASP A 223 1.68 -6.75 7.02
CA ASP A 223 0.68 -5.87 6.40
C ASP A 223 -0.72 -6.52 6.35
N PRO A 224 -1.38 -6.78 7.50
CA PRO A 224 -2.67 -7.46 7.54
C PRO A 224 -3.84 -6.50 7.23
N THR A 225 -3.82 -5.88 6.06
CA THR A 225 -4.89 -5.00 5.59
C THR A 225 -6.08 -5.79 5.03
N THR A 226 -7.24 -5.16 4.93
CA THR A 226 -8.45 -5.79 4.36
C THR A 226 -8.28 -6.19 2.89
N ARG A 227 -7.34 -5.60 2.17
CA ARG A 227 -7.00 -5.97 0.78
C ARG A 227 -6.13 -7.22 0.68
N ASN A 228 -5.41 -7.53 1.77
CA ASN A 228 -4.55 -8.71 1.89
C ASN A 228 -5.28 -9.91 2.51
N VAL A 229 -6.62 -9.84 2.52
CA VAL A 229 -7.52 -10.91 2.92
C VAL A 229 -8.50 -11.18 1.79
N ARG A 230 -8.57 -12.44 1.33
CA ARG A 230 -9.51 -12.87 0.30
C ARG A 230 -10.61 -13.71 0.91
N ILE A 231 -11.84 -13.50 0.44
CA ILE A 231 -13.05 -14.20 0.89
C ILE A 231 -13.53 -15.13 -0.21
N GLY A 232 -13.76 -16.38 0.15
CA GLY A 232 -14.26 -17.43 -0.73
C GLY A 232 -14.89 -18.55 0.10
N ASP A 233 -14.51 -19.79 -0.13
CA ASP A 233 -14.88 -20.95 0.68
C ASP A 233 -14.37 -20.85 2.12
N ARG A 234 -13.39 -20.02 2.36
CA ARG A 234 -12.81 -19.66 3.64
C ARG A 234 -12.18 -18.26 3.58
N THR A 235 -11.71 -17.78 4.74
CA THR A 235 -10.98 -16.53 4.87
C THR A 235 -9.48 -16.80 4.63
N TRP A 236 -8.94 -16.25 3.55
CA TRP A 236 -7.57 -16.47 3.11
C TRP A 236 -6.68 -15.28 3.44
N LEU A 237 -5.48 -15.50 3.99
CA LEU A 237 -4.43 -14.48 4.06
C LEU A 237 -3.54 -14.55 2.84
N ILE A 238 -3.28 -13.39 2.23
CA ILE A 238 -2.39 -13.24 1.07
C ILE A 238 -1.38 -12.14 1.30
N ASP A 239 -0.33 -12.08 0.48
CA ASP A 239 0.69 -11.02 0.48
C ASP A 239 1.54 -10.92 1.76
N PHE A 240 2.40 -11.91 1.95
CA PHE A 240 3.42 -11.91 3.02
C PHE A 240 4.69 -11.11 2.65
N GLY A 241 4.61 -10.19 1.67
CA GLY A 241 5.75 -9.45 1.15
C GLY A 241 6.44 -8.52 2.15
N LEU A 242 5.80 -8.18 3.26
CA LEU A 242 6.35 -7.43 4.40
C LEU A 242 6.50 -8.29 5.67
N GLY A 243 6.24 -9.59 5.55
CA GLY A 243 6.37 -10.52 6.67
C GLY A 243 7.83 -10.73 7.10
N PHE A 244 8.02 -11.04 8.36
CA PHE A 244 9.33 -11.35 8.93
C PHE A 244 9.23 -12.30 10.13
N HIS A 245 10.34 -12.99 10.45
CA HIS A 245 10.44 -13.81 11.65
C HIS A 245 10.63 -12.93 12.89
N THR A 246 9.86 -13.23 13.94
CA THR A 246 10.11 -12.69 15.28
C THR A 246 11.32 -13.45 15.83
N GLY A 247 12.49 -12.81 15.82
CA GLY A 247 13.71 -13.43 16.40
C GLY A 247 13.48 -13.80 17.86
N HIS A 248 13.53 -15.07 18.19
CA HIS A 248 13.71 -15.64 19.53
C HIS A 248 15.10 -16.23 19.63
#